data_fc0c748f7676e538ff2b886d381e8e7e
#
_entry.id   fc0c748f7676e538ff2b886d381e8e7e
#
_cell.length_a   1.000
_cell.length_b   1.000
_cell.length_c   1.000
_cell.angle_alpha   90.00
_cell.angle_beta   90.00
_cell.angle_gamma   90.00
#
_symmetry.space_group_name_H-M   'P 1'
#
loop_
_entity.id
_entity.type
_entity.pdbx_description
1 polymer ?
#
loop_
_entity_poly.entity_id
_entity_poly.type
_entity_poly.pdbx_seq_one_letter_code
_entity_poly.pdbx_strand_id
1 'polypeptide(L)'
;MWNYTDKVMDHFMNPRNVGEVENPDGVGEVGNAACGDALKLTFKLDDEGRIADVKFKTFGCASAIASSSALTELIKGMTLEEAEKVTNQDIVKLLGTLPEAKMHCSVMGMEALQSAIAKYRGLPDPFANDDDHEGKLICRCFGVTDVKILKVARENDLHNAEEITHYCKAGGACGACLGDIQRILDDMWKFKAAQK
;
A
#
# COMPACT_ATOMS: atom_id res chain seq x y z
N MET A 1 8.15 -22.29 -3.08
CA MET A 1 8.22 -21.82 -1.68
C MET A 1 8.79 -20.42 -1.73
N TRP A 2 8.13 -19.40 -1.13
CA TRP A 2 8.63 -18.02 -1.13
C TRP A 2 9.92 -17.96 -0.31
N ASN A 3 10.97 -17.35 -0.85
CA ASN A 3 12.24 -17.19 -0.14
C ASN A 3 12.20 -15.84 0.60
N TYR A 4 11.74 -15.85 1.85
CA TYR A 4 11.69 -14.66 2.69
C TYR A 4 13.04 -14.40 3.35
N THR A 5 13.39 -13.12 3.53
CA THR A 5 14.54 -12.73 4.34
C THR A 5 14.31 -13.02 5.82
N ASP A 6 15.39 -13.11 6.59
CA ASP A 6 15.29 -13.27 8.05
C ASP A 6 14.49 -12.13 8.70
N LYS A 7 14.61 -10.91 8.15
CA LYS A 7 13.83 -9.74 8.62
C LYS A 7 12.33 -9.89 8.36
N VAL A 8 11.93 -10.38 7.18
CA VAL A 8 10.53 -10.68 6.88
C VAL A 8 10.00 -11.74 7.84
N MET A 9 10.78 -12.80 8.07
CA MET A 9 10.40 -13.87 9.00
C MET A 9 10.31 -13.38 10.44
N ASP A 10 11.23 -12.51 10.88
CA ASP A 10 11.18 -11.93 12.22
C ASP A 10 9.94 -11.04 12.41
N HIS A 11 9.65 -10.13 11.48
CA HIS A 11 8.44 -9.31 11.53
C HIS A 11 7.15 -10.11 11.40
N PHE A 12 7.16 -11.26 10.75
CA PHE A 12 6.03 -12.16 10.67
C PHE A 12 5.81 -12.94 11.96
N MET A 13 6.86 -13.51 12.53
CA MET A 13 6.78 -14.35 13.74
C MET A 13 6.64 -13.53 15.02
N ASN A 14 7.21 -12.35 15.05
CA ASN A 14 7.21 -11.42 16.18
C ASN A 14 6.73 -10.02 15.74
N PRO A 15 5.50 -9.87 15.24
CA PRO A 15 5.05 -8.60 14.70
C PRO A 15 4.96 -7.52 15.79
N ARG A 16 5.49 -6.32 15.46
CA ARG A 16 5.48 -5.15 16.34
C ARG A 16 4.17 -4.39 16.16
N ASN A 17 3.71 -3.76 17.23
CA ASN A 17 2.59 -2.83 17.21
C ASN A 17 1.27 -3.45 16.65
N VAL A 18 0.99 -4.71 17.00
CA VAL A 18 -0.26 -5.37 16.63
C VAL A 18 -1.40 -4.88 17.52
N GLY A 19 -2.57 -4.67 16.94
CA GLY A 19 -3.77 -4.27 17.67
C GLY A 19 -4.37 -2.97 17.16
N GLU A 20 -5.07 -2.25 18.02
CA GLU A 20 -5.61 -0.91 17.76
C GLU A 20 -5.18 0.05 18.87
N VAL A 21 -4.96 1.30 18.51
CA VAL A 21 -4.69 2.38 19.47
C VAL A 21 -6.01 2.76 20.15
N GLU A 22 -6.00 2.99 21.45
CA GLU A 22 -7.17 3.49 22.18
C GLU A 22 -7.38 4.98 21.87
N ASN A 23 -8.61 5.35 21.50
CA ASN A 23 -8.98 6.70 21.08
C ASN A 23 -7.99 7.26 20.04
N PRO A 24 -7.85 6.64 18.87
CA PRO A 24 -6.90 7.05 17.86
C PRO A 24 -7.27 8.40 17.26
N ASP A 25 -6.27 9.18 16.86
CA ASP A 25 -6.45 10.42 16.11
C ASP A 25 -6.69 10.14 14.62
N GLY A 26 -6.04 9.10 14.09
CA GLY A 26 -6.22 8.67 12.69
C GLY A 26 -6.51 7.18 12.58
N VAL A 27 -7.42 6.85 11.66
CA VAL A 27 -7.82 5.47 11.33
C VAL A 27 -7.88 5.31 9.82
N GLY A 28 -7.05 4.43 9.26
CA GLY A 28 -7.07 4.05 7.85
C GLY A 28 -7.41 2.58 7.68
N GLU A 29 -8.29 2.30 6.74
CA GLU A 29 -8.70 0.94 6.40
C GLU A 29 -8.64 0.78 4.88
N VAL A 30 -7.95 -0.25 4.43
CA VAL A 30 -7.77 -0.54 3.00
C VAL A 30 -7.84 -2.04 2.74
N GLY A 31 -8.14 -2.38 1.51
CA GLY A 31 -8.31 -3.76 1.08
C GLY A 31 -9.67 -4.32 1.45
N ASN A 32 -9.88 -5.56 1.07
CA ASN A 32 -11.13 -6.27 1.29
C ASN A 32 -10.81 -7.73 1.63
N ALA A 33 -11.39 -8.24 2.70
CA ALA A 33 -11.21 -9.63 3.12
C ALA A 33 -11.63 -10.63 2.01
N ALA A 34 -12.57 -10.27 1.14
CA ALA A 34 -12.95 -11.08 -0.01
C ALA A 34 -11.83 -11.19 -1.06
N CYS A 35 -10.95 -10.19 -1.15
CA CYS A 35 -9.74 -10.21 -2.01
C CYS A 35 -8.52 -10.84 -1.33
N GLY A 36 -8.69 -11.30 -0.09
CA GLY A 36 -7.68 -12.04 0.67
C GLY A 36 -6.66 -11.19 1.44
N ASP A 37 -6.72 -9.85 1.35
CA ASP A 37 -5.87 -8.96 2.13
C ASP A 37 -6.67 -7.73 2.58
N ALA A 38 -6.60 -7.41 3.86
CA ALA A 38 -7.18 -6.21 4.46
C ALA A 38 -6.25 -5.67 5.54
N LEU A 39 -6.17 -4.35 5.68
CA LEU A 39 -5.34 -3.69 6.68
C LEU A 39 -6.10 -2.52 7.30
N LYS A 40 -6.11 -2.51 8.63
CA LYS A 40 -6.50 -1.36 9.45
C LYS A 40 -5.27 -0.83 10.16
N LEU A 41 -5.00 0.46 10.04
CA LEU A 41 -3.94 1.18 10.73
C LEU A 41 -4.54 2.27 11.59
N THR A 42 -4.09 2.38 12.84
CA THR A 42 -4.52 3.40 13.78
C THR A 42 -3.32 4.09 14.39
N PHE A 43 -3.37 5.42 14.55
CA PHE A 43 -2.30 6.16 15.21
C PHE A 43 -2.84 7.20 16.19
N LYS A 44 -1.97 7.62 17.13
CA LYS A 44 -2.17 8.72 18.04
C LYS A 44 -0.97 9.65 18.01
N LEU A 45 -1.24 10.95 18.05
CA LEU A 45 -0.22 11.97 18.09
C LEU A 45 0.08 12.39 19.54
N ASP A 46 1.29 12.88 19.77
CA ASP A 46 1.66 13.60 20.98
C ASP A 46 1.36 15.11 20.85
N ASP A 47 1.68 15.85 21.90
CA ASP A 47 1.49 17.31 21.95
C ASP A 47 2.37 18.08 20.93
N GLU A 48 3.41 17.42 20.39
CA GLU A 48 4.31 17.97 19.34
C GLU A 48 3.85 17.61 17.91
N GLY A 49 2.73 16.90 17.77
CA GLY A 49 2.19 16.45 16.48
C GLY A 49 2.94 15.26 15.87
N ARG A 50 3.68 14.49 16.68
CA ARG A 50 4.38 13.29 16.25
C ARG A 50 3.55 12.04 16.54
N ILE A 51 3.73 11.01 15.72
CA ILE A 51 3.09 9.70 15.92
C ILE A 51 3.67 9.04 17.18
N ALA A 52 3.01 9.23 18.32
CA ALA A 52 3.42 8.67 19.61
C ALA A 52 3.12 7.17 19.70
N ASP A 53 1.96 6.76 19.20
CA ASP A 53 1.58 5.35 19.13
C ASP A 53 0.96 5.05 17.77
N VAL A 54 1.25 3.85 17.25
CA VAL A 54 0.70 3.36 15.99
C VAL A 54 0.56 1.86 16.05
N LYS A 55 -0.61 1.36 15.65
CA LYS A 55 -0.90 -0.08 15.64
C LYS A 55 -1.64 -0.49 14.39
N PHE A 56 -1.56 -1.78 14.08
CA PHE A 56 -2.26 -2.35 12.95
C PHE A 56 -2.98 -3.66 13.26
N LYS A 57 -4.04 -3.91 12.53
CA LYS A 57 -4.66 -5.23 12.37
C LYS A 57 -4.69 -5.55 10.88
N THR A 58 -4.29 -6.76 10.52
CA THR A 58 -4.32 -7.19 9.11
C THR A 58 -4.87 -8.60 8.99
N PHE A 59 -5.60 -8.83 7.92
CA PHE A 59 -5.93 -10.14 7.40
C PHE A 59 -5.17 -10.31 6.09
N GLY A 60 -4.25 -11.29 6.02
CA GLY A 60 -3.41 -11.45 4.85
C GLY A 60 -2.28 -12.45 5.07
N CYS A 61 -1.34 -12.48 4.12
CA CYS A 61 -0.20 -13.39 4.13
C CYS A 61 0.95 -12.89 5.04
N ALA A 62 1.99 -13.70 5.19
CA ALA A 62 3.18 -13.35 5.97
C ALA A 62 3.80 -12.01 5.54
N SER A 63 3.82 -11.70 4.23
CA SER A 63 4.30 -10.41 3.72
C SER A 63 3.43 -9.24 4.16
N ALA A 64 2.10 -9.41 4.25
CA ALA A 64 1.19 -8.37 4.71
C ALA A 64 1.45 -8.05 6.19
N ILE A 65 1.61 -9.07 7.04
CA ILE A 65 1.94 -8.91 8.46
C ILE A 65 3.30 -8.23 8.61
N ALA A 66 4.32 -8.73 7.90
CA ALA A 66 5.67 -8.18 7.98
C ALA A 66 5.75 -6.73 7.50
N SER A 67 5.10 -6.39 6.38
CA SER A 67 5.08 -5.02 5.84
C SER A 67 4.36 -4.05 6.78
N SER A 68 3.23 -4.46 7.36
CA SER A 68 2.49 -3.64 8.32
C SER A 68 3.29 -3.40 9.60
N SER A 69 3.93 -4.45 10.14
CA SER A 69 4.82 -4.36 11.29
C SER A 69 6.00 -3.42 11.03
N ALA A 70 6.67 -3.56 9.88
CA ALA A 70 7.78 -2.71 9.48
C ALA A 70 7.35 -1.24 9.29
N LEU A 71 6.21 -0.98 8.66
CA LEU A 71 5.66 0.36 8.51
C LEU A 71 5.47 1.05 9.86
N THR A 72 4.88 0.36 10.85
CA THR A 72 4.64 0.96 12.17
C THR A 72 5.95 1.33 12.88
N GLU A 73 7.02 0.57 12.70
CA GLU A 73 8.34 0.93 13.25
C GLU A 73 8.95 2.14 12.52
N LEU A 74 8.77 2.23 11.19
CA LEU A 74 9.28 3.33 10.40
C LEU A 74 8.65 4.68 10.78
N ILE A 75 7.33 4.72 10.96
CA ILE A 75 6.60 5.98 11.12
C ILE A 75 6.47 6.44 12.58
N LYS A 76 6.76 5.59 13.54
CA LYS A 76 6.68 5.94 14.96
C LYS A 76 7.70 7.05 15.30
N GLY A 77 7.23 8.13 15.92
CA GLY A 77 8.03 9.31 16.24
C GLY A 77 8.14 10.35 15.11
N MET A 78 7.64 10.05 13.90
CA MET A 78 7.59 11.01 12.79
C MET A 78 6.44 11.99 12.94
N THR A 79 6.55 13.19 12.36
CA THR A 79 5.39 14.05 12.07
C THR A 79 4.57 13.45 10.93
N LEU A 80 3.34 13.91 10.74
CA LEU A 80 2.51 13.43 9.62
C LEU A 80 3.13 13.78 8.26
N GLU A 81 3.76 14.96 8.15
CA GLU A 81 4.46 15.40 6.93
C GLU A 81 5.70 14.55 6.61
N GLU A 82 6.38 14.04 7.63
CA GLU A 82 7.48 13.08 7.46
C GLU A 82 6.94 11.70 7.07
N ALA A 83 5.89 11.24 7.73
CA ALA A 83 5.27 9.94 7.48
C ALA A 83 4.66 9.83 6.06
N GLU A 84 4.09 10.93 5.52
CA GLU A 84 3.58 10.98 4.14
C GLU A 84 4.67 10.79 3.06
N LYS A 85 5.92 11.06 3.38
CA LYS A 85 7.05 10.88 2.45
C LYS A 85 7.61 9.45 2.44
N VAL A 86 7.23 8.64 3.42
CA VAL A 86 7.59 7.23 3.45
C VAL A 86 6.96 6.53 2.25
N THR A 87 7.73 5.69 1.60
CA THR A 87 7.32 4.96 0.40
C THR A 87 7.21 3.45 0.68
N ASN A 88 6.52 2.73 -0.19
CA ASN A 88 6.51 1.26 -0.10
C ASN A 88 7.93 0.68 -0.26
N GLN A 89 8.83 1.36 -0.97
CA GLN A 89 10.23 0.96 -1.11
C GLN A 89 11.01 1.08 0.21
N ASP A 90 10.68 2.03 1.08
CA ASP A 90 11.30 2.15 2.41
C ASP A 90 10.92 0.97 3.30
N ILE A 91 9.66 0.51 3.22
CA ILE A 91 9.20 -0.72 3.90
C ILE A 91 9.99 -1.93 3.38
N VAL A 92 10.09 -2.08 2.05
CA VAL A 92 10.83 -3.18 1.42
C VAL A 92 12.30 -3.15 1.82
N LYS A 93 12.93 -1.98 1.83
CA LYS A 93 14.34 -1.80 2.24
C LYS A 93 14.58 -2.18 3.70
N LEU A 94 13.66 -1.84 4.61
CA LEU A 94 13.73 -2.25 6.02
C LEU A 94 13.68 -3.77 6.13
N LEU A 95 12.79 -4.42 5.39
CA LEU A 95 12.63 -5.87 5.36
C LEU A 95 13.75 -6.61 4.60
N GLY A 96 14.62 -5.86 3.90
CA GLY A 96 15.69 -6.39 3.03
C GLY A 96 15.22 -6.62 1.60
N THR A 97 14.14 -7.35 1.39
CA THR A 97 13.39 -7.48 0.12
C THR A 97 12.06 -8.18 0.37
N LEU A 98 11.15 -8.07 -0.58
CA LEU A 98 9.93 -8.90 -0.66
C LEU A 98 9.93 -9.65 -1.99
N PRO A 99 9.32 -10.85 -2.07
CA PRO A 99 9.06 -11.49 -3.36
C PRO A 99 8.23 -10.54 -4.25
N GLU A 100 8.55 -10.46 -5.53
CA GLU A 100 7.87 -9.54 -6.48
C GLU A 100 6.35 -9.67 -6.42
N ALA A 101 5.83 -10.90 -6.47
CA ALA A 101 4.39 -11.17 -6.36
C ALA A 101 3.76 -10.77 -5.00
N LYS A 102 4.55 -10.24 -4.05
CA LYS A 102 4.12 -9.77 -2.73
C LYS A 102 4.36 -8.27 -2.50
N MET A 103 4.80 -7.55 -3.51
CA MET A 103 5.03 -6.10 -3.43
C MET A 103 3.75 -5.32 -3.08
N HIS A 104 2.58 -5.77 -3.53
CA HIS A 104 1.29 -5.17 -3.16
C HIS A 104 1.05 -5.08 -1.65
N CYS A 105 1.67 -5.93 -0.83
CA CYS A 105 1.53 -5.86 0.63
C CYS A 105 2.18 -4.59 1.20
N SER A 106 3.31 -4.14 0.65
CA SER A 106 3.95 -2.87 1.05
C SER A 106 3.15 -1.66 0.56
N VAL A 107 2.58 -1.74 -0.66
CA VAL A 107 1.69 -0.69 -1.20
C VAL A 107 0.46 -0.52 -0.33
N MET A 108 -0.19 -1.61 0.08
CA MET A 108 -1.35 -1.59 0.97
C MET A 108 -1.03 -0.91 2.31
N GLY A 109 0.18 -1.10 2.86
CA GLY A 109 0.63 -0.41 4.06
C GLY A 109 0.60 1.12 3.89
N MET A 110 1.13 1.61 2.77
CA MET A 110 1.13 3.05 2.46
C MET A 110 -0.28 3.61 2.22
N GLU A 111 -1.13 2.84 1.54
CA GLU A 111 -2.52 3.23 1.31
C GLU A 111 -3.29 3.38 2.64
N ALA A 112 -3.09 2.47 3.59
CA ALA A 112 -3.69 2.56 4.93
C ALA A 112 -3.19 3.79 5.71
N LEU A 113 -1.91 4.13 5.61
CA LEU A 113 -1.35 5.33 6.23
C LEU A 113 -1.93 6.59 5.60
N GLN A 114 -1.98 6.69 4.27
CA GLN A 114 -2.56 7.83 3.56
C GLN A 114 -4.05 8.01 3.88
N SER A 115 -4.83 6.91 3.96
CA SER A 115 -6.22 6.93 4.40
C SER A 115 -6.35 7.48 5.83
N ALA A 116 -5.52 7.01 6.77
CA ALA A 116 -5.55 7.45 8.15
C ALA A 116 -5.24 8.96 8.29
N ILE A 117 -4.24 9.46 7.57
CA ILE A 117 -3.84 10.87 7.58
C ILE A 117 -4.93 11.74 6.93
N ALA A 118 -5.50 11.32 5.79
CA ALA A 118 -6.58 12.05 5.13
C ALA A 118 -7.79 12.22 6.07
N LYS A 119 -8.23 11.15 6.72
CA LYS A 119 -9.33 11.20 7.68
C LYS A 119 -9.02 12.09 8.89
N TYR A 120 -7.82 12.04 9.44
CA TYR A 120 -7.39 12.92 10.52
C TYR A 120 -7.48 14.40 10.13
N ARG A 121 -7.10 14.74 8.89
CA ARG A 121 -7.18 16.11 8.35
C ARG A 121 -8.58 16.53 7.90
N GLY A 122 -9.58 15.66 8.01
CA GLY A 122 -10.93 15.92 7.51
C GLY A 122 -11.02 15.98 5.98
N LEU A 123 -10.05 15.39 5.29
CA LEU A 123 -10.04 15.27 3.82
C LEU A 123 -10.77 14.00 3.39
N PRO A 124 -11.29 13.96 2.14
CA PRO A 124 -11.83 12.74 1.58
C PRO A 124 -10.79 11.60 1.65
N ASP A 125 -11.22 10.43 2.07
CA ASP A 125 -10.35 9.26 2.08
C ASP A 125 -10.10 8.82 0.63
N PRO A 126 -8.84 8.82 0.16
CA PRO A 126 -8.51 8.45 -1.21
C PRO A 126 -8.77 6.96 -1.52
N PHE A 127 -9.14 6.16 -0.51
CA PHE A 127 -9.38 4.72 -0.63
C PHE A 127 -10.74 4.28 -0.05
N ALA A 128 -11.63 5.24 0.25
CA ALA A 128 -12.83 5.04 1.07
C ALA A 128 -13.92 4.15 0.48
N ASN A 129 -13.92 3.82 -0.79
CA ASN A 129 -14.92 2.91 -1.36
C ASN A 129 -14.38 2.21 -2.61
N ASP A 130 -14.54 0.90 -2.65
CA ASP A 130 -14.30 0.10 -3.86
C ASP A 130 -15.27 0.46 -5.01
N ASP A 131 -16.37 1.19 -4.74
CA ASP A 131 -17.39 1.58 -5.72
C ASP A 131 -17.22 3.01 -6.27
N ASP A 132 -16.46 3.91 -5.60
CA ASP A 132 -16.23 5.32 -5.98
C ASP A 132 -14.77 5.60 -6.41
N HIS A 133 -14.09 4.65 -7.02
CA HIS A 133 -12.77 4.89 -7.55
C HIS A 133 -12.81 5.94 -8.65
N GLU A 134 -12.10 7.06 -8.45
CA GLU A 134 -11.78 7.97 -9.55
C GLU A 134 -11.14 7.19 -10.69
N GLY A 135 -11.61 7.42 -11.92
CA GLY A 135 -11.07 6.79 -13.11
C GLY A 135 -11.89 5.61 -13.64
N LYS A 136 -11.39 5.05 -14.72
CA LYS A 136 -12.02 3.94 -15.42
C LYS A 136 -11.63 2.61 -14.78
N LEU A 137 -12.60 1.77 -14.43
CA LEU A 137 -12.36 0.41 -13.96
C LEU A 137 -11.69 -0.43 -15.06
N ILE A 138 -10.47 -0.89 -14.80
CA ILE A 138 -9.66 -1.70 -15.73
C ILE A 138 -9.69 -3.18 -15.31
N CYS A 139 -9.35 -3.48 -14.05
CA CYS A 139 -9.38 -4.86 -13.54
C CYS A 139 -10.62 -5.12 -12.72
N ARG A 140 -11.61 -5.82 -13.29
CA ARG A 140 -12.87 -6.18 -12.60
C ARG A 140 -12.66 -7.17 -11.47
N CYS A 141 -11.65 -8.05 -11.55
CA CYS A 141 -11.42 -9.08 -10.53
C CYS A 141 -10.96 -8.50 -9.19
N PHE A 142 -10.24 -7.38 -9.24
CA PHE A 142 -9.65 -6.74 -8.05
C PHE A 142 -10.07 -5.28 -7.88
N GLY A 143 -11.07 -4.79 -8.65
CA GLY A 143 -11.57 -3.43 -8.52
C GLY A 143 -10.54 -2.33 -8.88
N VAL A 144 -9.53 -2.62 -9.72
CA VAL A 144 -8.43 -1.68 -9.97
C VAL A 144 -8.74 -0.77 -11.16
N THR A 145 -8.62 0.55 -10.94
CA THR A 145 -8.83 1.60 -11.95
C THR A 145 -7.52 2.01 -12.64
N ASP A 146 -7.64 2.74 -13.75
CA ASP A 146 -6.51 3.35 -14.46
C ASP A 146 -5.74 4.35 -13.57
N VAL A 147 -6.43 5.10 -12.72
CA VAL A 147 -5.80 6.03 -11.75
C VAL A 147 -4.86 5.28 -10.81
N LYS A 148 -5.28 4.15 -10.25
CA LYS A 148 -4.44 3.31 -9.38
C LYS A 148 -3.26 2.71 -10.15
N ILE A 149 -3.47 2.24 -11.38
CA ILE A 149 -2.41 1.72 -12.24
C ILE A 149 -1.35 2.80 -12.51
N LEU A 150 -1.80 4.00 -12.91
CA LEU A 150 -0.90 5.12 -13.18
C LEU A 150 -0.13 5.59 -11.94
N LYS A 151 -0.77 5.58 -10.76
CA LYS A 151 -0.15 5.93 -9.48
C LYS A 151 1.00 4.98 -9.17
N VAL A 152 0.72 3.68 -9.06
CA VAL A 152 1.76 2.68 -8.71
C VAL A 152 2.87 2.61 -9.75
N ALA A 153 2.56 2.80 -11.04
CA ALA A 153 3.55 2.84 -12.10
C ALA A 153 4.52 4.01 -11.94
N ARG A 154 4.01 5.21 -11.60
CA ARG A 154 4.86 6.40 -11.40
C ARG A 154 5.72 6.31 -10.15
N GLU A 155 5.15 5.84 -9.04
CA GLU A 155 5.81 5.74 -7.74
C GLU A 155 6.93 4.69 -7.73
N ASN A 156 6.81 3.65 -8.57
CA ASN A 156 7.72 2.51 -8.58
C ASN A 156 8.43 2.29 -9.93
N ASP A 157 8.31 3.23 -10.88
CA ASP A 157 8.94 3.18 -12.21
C ASP A 157 8.63 1.88 -12.99
N LEU A 158 7.33 1.49 -13.02
CA LEU A 158 6.88 0.24 -13.63
C LEU A 158 6.55 0.44 -15.11
N HIS A 159 7.00 -0.48 -15.95
CA HIS A 159 6.93 -0.35 -17.41
C HIS A 159 6.09 -1.42 -18.11
N ASN A 160 5.74 -2.49 -17.42
CA ASN A 160 4.97 -3.59 -18.01
C ASN A 160 3.83 -4.08 -17.13
N ALA A 161 2.87 -4.78 -17.73
CA ALA A 161 1.65 -5.22 -17.06
C ALA A 161 1.92 -6.27 -15.95
N GLU A 162 2.99 -7.06 -16.07
CA GLU A 162 3.36 -8.05 -15.05
C GLU A 162 3.85 -7.36 -13.77
N GLU A 163 4.68 -6.32 -13.90
CA GLU A 163 5.09 -5.49 -12.77
C GLU A 163 3.88 -4.88 -12.07
N ILE A 164 2.92 -4.32 -12.80
CA ILE A 164 1.66 -3.77 -12.24
C ILE A 164 0.90 -4.84 -11.44
N THR A 165 0.86 -6.08 -11.95
CA THR A 165 0.21 -7.19 -11.23
C THR A 165 0.85 -7.42 -9.85
N HIS A 166 2.14 -7.30 -9.75
CA HIS A 166 2.87 -7.46 -8.48
C HIS A 166 2.56 -6.36 -7.46
N TYR A 167 2.24 -5.14 -7.90
CA TYR A 167 2.04 -3.97 -7.03
C TYR A 167 0.57 -3.68 -6.69
N CYS A 168 -0.39 -4.02 -7.55
CA CYS A 168 -1.81 -3.78 -7.29
C CYS A 168 -2.75 -4.94 -7.64
N LYS A 169 -2.22 -6.13 -7.94
CA LYS A 169 -2.94 -7.37 -8.32
C LYS A 169 -3.70 -7.28 -9.66
N ALA A 170 -3.77 -6.13 -10.32
CA ALA A 170 -4.44 -6.03 -11.62
C ALA A 170 -3.80 -6.99 -12.63
N GLY A 171 -4.61 -7.81 -13.30
CA GLY A 171 -4.14 -8.84 -14.22
C GLY A 171 -3.89 -10.21 -13.59
N GLY A 172 -3.79 -10.31 -12.25
CA GLY A 172 -3.35 -11.52 -11.55
C GLY A 172 -4.40 -12.63 -11.38
N ALA A 173 -5.65 -12.45 -11.85
CA ALA A 173 -6.67 -13.48 -11.82
C ALA A 173 -6.99 -14.00 -13.23
N CYS A 174 -7.93 -13.39 -13.95
CA CYS A 174 -8.34 -13.87 -15.28
C CYS A 174 -7.42 -13.39 -16.42
N GLY A 175 -6.54 -12.41 -16.19
CA GLY A 175 -5.61 -11.86 -17.17
C GLY A 175 -6.24 -10.99 -18.27
N ALA A 176 -7.56 -10.84 -18.33
CA ALA A 176 -8.26 -10.16 -19.42
C ALA A 176 -7.86 -8.67 -19.59
N CYS A 177 -7.42 -8.02 -18.50
CA CYS A 177 -7.04 -6.60 -18.50
C CYS A 177 -5.56 -6.34 -18.82
N LEU A 178 -4.71 -7.36 -18.99
CA LEU A 178 -3.26 -7.17 -19.21
C LEU A 178 -2.95 -6.29 -20.43
N GLY A 179 -3.68 -6.48 -21.54
CA GLY A 179 -3.52 -5.66 -22.73
C GLY A 179 -3.94 -4.19 -22.53
N ASP A 180 -4.96 -3.94 -21.72
CA ASP A 180 -5.38 -2.58 -21.38
C ASP A 180 -4.37 -1.90 -20.44
N ILE A 181 -3.85 -2.65 -19.46
CA ILE A 181 -2.78 -2.17 -18.57
C ILE A 181 -1.56 -1.76 -19.36
N GLN A 182 -1.08 -2.61 -20.29
CA GLN A 182 0.10 -2.31 -21.09
C GLN A 182 -0.10 -1.05 -21.94
N ARG A 183 -1.28 -0.88 -22.56
CA ARG A 183 -1.60 0.34 -23.32
C ARG A 183 -1.54 1.60 -22.46
N ILE A 184 -2.09 1.55 -21.24
CA ILE A 184 -2.06 2.67 -20.29
C ILE A 184 -0.61 3.05 -19.97
N LEU A 185 0.26 2.06 -19.73
CA LEU A 185 1.68 2.30 -19.45
C LEU A 185 2.41 2.88 -20.66
N ASP A 186 2.20 2.31 -21.85
CA ASP A 186 2.82 2.78 -23.10
C ASP A 186 2.48 4.25 -23.35
N ASP A 187 1.23 4.63 -23.18
CA ASP A 187 0.77 6.01 -23.36
C ASP A 187 1.39 6.95 -22.28
N MET A 188 1.41 6.52 -21.02
CA MET A 188 2.00 7.31 -19.93
C MET A 188 3.50 7.59 -20.18
N TRP A 189 4.27 6.57 -20.54
CA TRP A 189 5.71 6.70 -20.72
C TRP A 189 6.11 7.40 -22.02
N LYS A 190 5.33 7.26 -23.12
CA LYS A 190 5.50 8.06 -24.33
C LYS A 190 5.31 9.56 -24.06
N PHE A 191 4.30 9.95 -23.30
CA PHE A 191 4.08 11.34 -22.90
C PHE A 191 5.26 11.92 -22.10
N LYS A 192 5.83 11.14 -21.18
CA LYS A 192 6.97 11.56 -20.36
C LYS A 192 8.26 11.72 -21.19
N ALA A 193 8.45 10.90 -22.21
CA ALA A 193 9.59 11.00 -23.15
C ALA A 193 9.49 12.22 -24.07
N ALA A 194 8.28 12.66 -24.43
CA ALA A 194 8.05 13.81 -25.30
C ALA A 194 8.18 15.19 -24.56
N GLN A 195 8.30 15.18 -23.24
CA GLN A 195 8.44 16.39 -22.40
C GLN A 195 9.88 16.63 -21.90
N LYS A 196 10.83 15.79 -22.29
CA LYS A 196 12.28 15.94 -22.07
C LYS A 196 12.98 16.45 -23.31
#